data_4c162a3f5affa7d117641a1a7df3b20f
#
_entry.id   4c162a3f5affa7d117641a1a7df3b20f
#
_cell.length_a   1.000
_cell.length_b   1.000
_cell.length_c   1.000
_cell.angle_alpha   90.00
_cell.angle_beta   90.00
_cell.angle_gamma   90.00
#
_symmetry.space_group_name_H-M   'P 1'
#
loop_
_entity.id
_entity.type
_entity.pdbx_description
1 polymer ?
#
loop_
_entity_poly.entity_id
_entity_poly.type
_entity_poly.pdbx_seq_one_letter_code
_entity_poly.pdbx_strand_id
1 'polypeptide(L)'
;MAFGKGMIPKELIIETVNKPGVPGAVQAVLVRHVSGTVSALSFKSYEMSQDKFMGTAIDLIWLDEECPKDIYTQCVTRTATTGGIVYLTFTPEQGMTEIVKDFLYDIKPGQYLVTASWDDAPHLSPEVKEQLLGVYSASERAMRVSGQPSIGTGVCFPVAESKILLEKAFDIPEHWKRIIGIDLGLDHPNGIACITHDPQTDTWYLYDEYSERGETLGMLAQAIRGKGGHMIPVVVPHDAFKRDGSGSGKRFVDLLTDYGLNVIQESFSNPPGPDGKNG
;
A
#
# COMPACT_ATOMS: atom_id res chain seq x y z
N MET A 1 -4.13 5.59 -33.70
CA MET A 1 -2.75 5.07 -33.80
C MET A 1 -2.56 4.49 -35.19
N ALA A 2 -1.47 4.82 -35.88
CA ALA A 2 -1.13 4.17 -37.14
C ALA A 2 -0.43 2.86 -36.81
N PHE A 3 -1.13 1.74 -36.92
CA PHE A 3 -0.54 0.40 -36.76
C PHE A 3 0.61 0.21 -37.79
N GLY A 4 1.70 -0.44 -37.35
CA GLY A 4 2.83 -0.75 -38.20
C GLY A 4 3.99 0.26 -38.15
N LYS A 5 3.94 1.25 -37.23
CA LYS A 5 5.09 2.08 -36.85
C LYS A 5 5.62 1.78 -35.43
N GLY A 6 5.05 0.78 -34.77
CA GLY A 6 5.48 0.34 -33.44
C GLY A 6 6.47 -0.81 -33.48
N MET A 7 6.71 -1.44 -32.33
CA MET A 7 7.67 -2.54 -32.16
C MET A 7 7.22 -3.84 -32.86
N ILE A 8 5.93 -4.02 -33.15
CA ILE A 8 5.44 -5.16 -33.92
C ILE A 8 5.43 -4.77 -35.40
N PRO A 9 6.21 -5.43 -36.27
CA PRO A 9 6.20 -5.17 -37.70
C PRO A 9 4.81 -5.40 -38.28
N LYS A 10 4.40 -4.54 -39.21
CA LYS A 10 3.06 -4.55 -39.77
C LYS A 10 2.73 -5.87 -40.50
N GLU A 11 3.70 -6.46 -41.15
CA GLU A 11 3.60 -7.72 -41.87
C GLU A 11 3.37 -8.93 -40.97
N LEU A 12 3.64 -8.81 -39.67
CA LEU A 12 3.36 -9.85 -38.69
C LEU A 12 1.97 -9.72 -38.06
N ILE A 13 1.31 -8.58 -38.20
CA ILE A 13 -0.05 -8.35 -37.68
C ILE A 13 -1.05 -9.03 -38.62
N ILE A 14 -1.74 -10.05 -38.11
CA ILE A 14 -2.75 -10.80 -38.85
C ILE A 14 -4.10 -10.08 -38.76
N GLU A 15 -4.48 -9.69 -37.55
CA GLU A 15 -5.79 -9.07 -37.27
C GLU A 15 -5.69 -8.14 -36.05
N THR A 16 -6.54 -7.11 -36.07
CA THR A 16 -6.75 -6.23 -34.92
C THR A 16 -8.22 -6.28 -34.53
N VAL A 17 -8.49 -6.75 -33.31
CA VAL A 17 -9.83 -6.84 -32.74
C VAL A 17 -10.12 -5.57 -31.95
N ASN A 18 -11.17 -4.84 -32.33
CA ASN A 18 -11.58 -3.61 -31.63
C ASN A 18 -12.51 -3.93 -30.45
N LYS A 19 -12.43 -3.09 -29.42
CA LYS A 19 -13.30 -3.17 -28.24
C LYS A 19 -14.73 -2.74 -28.62
N PRO A 20 -15.76 -3.59 -28.41
CA PRO A 20 -17.14 -3.23 -28.70
C PRO A 20 -17.56 -1.97 -27.94
N GLY A 21 -18.25 -1.05 -28.63
CA GLY A 21 -18.81 0.18 -28.03
C GLY A 21 -17.80 1.29 -27.75
N VAL A 22 -16.50 1.10 -28.03
CA VAL A 22 -15.48 2.14 -27.81
C VAL A 22 -14.72 2.38 -29.12
N PRO A 23 -15.05 3.46 -29.88
CA PRO A 23 -14.39 3.75 -31.14
C PRO A 23 -12.87 3.91 -30.99
N GLY A 24 -12.11 3.23 -31.86
CA GLY A 24 -10.65 3.30 -31.88
C GLY A 24 -9.92 2.58 -30.77
N ALA A 25 -10.60 1.94 -29.81
CA ALA A 25 -9.98 1.14 -28.79
C ALA A 25 -9.73 -0.32 -29.28
N VAL A 26 -8.50 -0.78 -29.14
CA VAL A 26 -8.08 -2.14 -29.48
C VAL A 26 -8.26 -3.04 -28.28
N GLN A 27 -8.91 -4.19 -28.48
CA GLN A 27 -9.07 -5.23 -27.46
C GLN A 27 -7.97 -6.28 -27.55
N ALA A 28 -7.61 -6.68 -28.79
CA ALA A 28 -6.55 -7.66 -29.02
C ALA A 28 -5.89 -7.45 -30.38
N VAL A 29 -4.67 -7.94 -30.52
CA VAL A 29 -3.92 -8.03 -31.77
C VAL A 29 -3.47 -9.47 -31.96
N LEU A 30 -3.77 -10.06 -33.09
CA LEU A 30 -3.27 -11.38 -33.50
C LEU A 30 -1.98 -11.19 -34.31
N VAL A 31 -0.93 -11.86 -33.89
CA VAL A 31 0.41 -11.69 -34.45
C VAL A 31 0.94 -13.06 -34.90
N ARG A 32 1.56 -13.14 -36.07
CA ARG A 32 2.24 -14.33 -36.55
C ARG A 32 3.48 -14.60 -35.71
N HIS A 33 3.51 -15.74 -35.06
CA HIS A 33 4.66 -16.21 -34.29
C HIS A 33 5.73 -16.83 -35.19
N VAL A 34 6.98 -16.81 -34.76
CA VAL A 34 8.13 -17.39 -35.49
C VAL A 34 7.99 -18.90 -35.74
N SER A 35 7.25 -19.61 -34.91
CA SER A 35 6.93 -21.04 -35.07
C SER A 35 5.89 -21.31 -36.18
N GLY A 36 5.33 -20.29 -36.80
CA GLY A 36 4.22 -20.41 -37.76
C GLY A 36 2.82 -20.42 -37.13
N THR A 37 2.71 -20.40 -35.79
CA THR A 37 1.45 -20.28 -35.06
C THR A 37 1.01 -18.83 -34.91
N VAL A 38 -0.07 -18.58 -34.19
CA VAL A 38 -0.60 -17.25 -33.91
C VAL A 38 -0.48 -16.96 -32.41
N SER A 39 0.10 -15.81 -32.08
CA SER A 39 0.10 -15.24 -30.73
C SER A 39 -0.99 -14.18 -30.62
N ALA A 40 -1.71 -14.15 -29.51
CA ALA A 40 -2.72 -13.15 -29.21
C ALA A 40 -2.20 -12.20 -28.11
N LEU A 41 -2.13 -10.91 -28.42
CA LEU A 41 -1.83 -9.84 -27.46
C LEU A 41 -3.15 -9.17 -27.08
N SER A 42 -3.60 -9.32 -25.86
CA SER A 42 -4.86 -8.77 -25.36
C SER A 42 -4.62 -7.63 -24.39
N PHE A 43 -5.44 -6.59 -24.44
CA PHE A 43 -5.36 -5.41 -23.59
C PHE A 43 -6.51 -5.39 -22.58
N LYS A 44 -6.20 -5.15 -21.32
CA LYS A 44 -7.16 -5.03 -20.21
C LYS A 44 -6.82 -3.80 -19.37
N SER A 45 -7.83 -3.20 -18.74
CA SER A 45 -7.67 -2.11 -17.77
C SER A 45 -7.91 -2.63 -16.36
N TYR A 46 -7.21 -2.10 -15.38
CA TYR A 46 -7.40 -2.42 -13.95
C TYR A 46 -8.78 -2.00 -13.41
N GLU A 47 -9.49 -1.11 -14.10
CA GLU A 47 -10.88 -0.75 -13.77
C GLU A 47 -11.89 -1.86 -14.10
N MET A 48 -11.48 -2.89 -14.84
CA MET A 48 -12.33 -4.04 -15.12
C MET A 48 -12.47 -4.90 -13.86
N SER A 49 -13.67 -5.47 -13.64
CA SER A 49 -13.87 -6.41 -12.54
C SER A 49 -12.91 -7.61 -12.63
N GLN A 50 -12.54 -8.17 -11.47
CA GLN A 50 -11.66 -9.34 -11.36
C GLN A 50 -12.04 -10.49 -12.31
N ASP A 51 -13.35 -10.69 -12.53
CA ASP A 51 -13.86 -11.76 -13.43
C ASP A 51 -13.28 -11.67 -14.84
N LYS A 52 -12.93 -10.47 -15.31
CA LYS A 52 -12.32 -10.29 -16.63
C LYS A 52 -10.87 -10.78 -16.71
N PHE A 53 -10.23 -10.97 -15.56
CA PHE A 53 -8.90 -11.56 -15.44
C PHE A 53 -8.96 -13.07 -15.18
N MET A 54 -10.16 -13.64 -14.97
CA MET A 54 -10.39 -15.07 -14.85
C MET A 54 -10.54 -15.73 -16.23
N GLY A 55 -10.29 -17.01 -16.33
CA GLY A 55 -10.57 -17.82 -17.52
C GLY A 55 -9.35 -18.52 -18.08
N THR A 56 -8.80 -18.05 -19.21
CA THR A 56 -7.78 -18.75 -20.02
C THR A 56 -6.41 -18.77 -19.36
N ALA A 57 -5.65 -19.85 -19.52
CA ALA A 57 -4.23 -19.92 -19.24
C ALA A 57 -3.45 -18.96 -20.17
N ILE A 58 -2.43 -18.28 -19.66
CA ILE A 58 -1.69 -17.24 -20.36
C ILE A 58 -0.19 -17.48 -20.18
N ASP A 59 0.61 -17.27 -21.23
CA ASP A 59 2.05 -17.51 -21.22
C ASP A 59 2.82 -16.32 -20.67
N LEU A 60 2.34 -15.09 -20.91
CA LEU A 60 2.98 -13.86 -20.46
C LEU A 60 1.93 -12.82 -20.07
N ILE A 61 2.10 -12.22 -18.92
CA ILE A 61 1.29 -11.07 -18.48
C ILE A 61 2.24 -9.93 -18.14
N TRP A 62 1.99 -8.78 -18.76
CA TRP A 62 2.64 -7.53 -18.41
C TRP A 62 1.65 -6.61 -17.72
N LEU A 63 1.94 -6.28 -16.48
CA LEU A 63 1.21 -5.31 -15.67
C LEU A 63 1.95 -3.99 -15.74
N ASP A 64 1.42 -3.06 -16.52
CA ASP A 64 1.98 -1.72 -16.68
C ASP A 64 1.36 -0.80 -15.64
N GLU A 65 2.18 -0.11 -14.90
CA GLU A 65 1.86 0.62 -13.67
C GLU A 65 1.43 -0.30 -12.51
N GLU A 66 1.38 0.28 -11.32
CA GLU A 66 1.03 -0.44 -10.09
C GLU A 66 -0.42 -0.93 -10.12
N CYS A 67 -0.61 -2.24 -10.00
CA CYS A 67 -1.93 -2.87 -10.05
C CYS A 67 -2.46 -3.21 -8.64
N PRO A 68 -3.78 -3.35 -8.47
CA PRO A 68 -4.36 -3.92 -7.26
C PRO A 68 -3.86 -5.34 -6.98
N LYS A 69 -3.66 -5.68 -5.71
CA LYS A 69 -3.10 -6.97 -5.27
C LYS A 69 -3.93 -8.18 -5.74
N ASP A 70 -5.22 -8.04 -5.74
CA ASP A 70 -6.17 -9.05 -6.20
C ASP A 70 -6.00 -9.36 -7.70
N ILE A 71 -5.81 -8.34 -8.54
CA ILE A 71 -5.50 -8.50 -9.97
C ILE A 71 -4.16 -9.21 -10.15
N TYR A 72 -3.11 -8.82 -9.41
CA TYR A 72 -1.82 -9.50 -9.44
C TYR A 72 -1.97 -10.99 -9.12
N THR A 73 -2.70 -11.32 -8.06
CA THR A 73 -2.95 -12.71 -7.64
C THR A 73 -3.65 -13.52 -8.73
N GLN A 74 -4.65 -12.92 -9.38
CA GLN A 74 -5.33 -13.58 -10.52
C GLN A 74 -4.36 -13.79 -11.69
N CYS A 75 -3.51 -12.83 -12.01
CA CYS A 75 -2.52 -12.94 -13.08
C CYS A 75 -1.52 -14.08 -12.82
N VAL A 76 -0.98 -14.17 -11.61
CA VAL A 76 -0.09 -15.29 -11.21
C VAL A 76 -0.79 -16.65 -11.36
N THR A 77 -2.06 -16.73 -10.96
CA THR A 77 -2.85 -17.96 -11.10
C THR A 77 -3.01 -18.37 -12.58
N ARG A 78 -3.15 -17.40 -13.51
CA ARG A 78 -3.33 -17.69 -14.96
C ARG A 78 -2.05 -18.19 -15.66
N THR A 79 -0.88 -17.81 -15.15
CA THR A 79 0.40 -18.28 -15.70
C THR A 79 0.87 -19.59 -15.08
N ALA A 80 0.30 -20.03 -13.96
CA ALA A 80 0.73 -21.22 -13.24
C ALA A 80 0.64 -22.52 -14.06
N THR A 81 -0.37 -22.66 -14.93
CA THR A 81 -0.57 -23.88 -15.75
C THR A 81 0.30 -23.93 -16.99
N THR A 82 0.77 -22.80 -17.49
CA THR A 82 1.65 -22.68 -18.65
C THR A 82 3.13 -22.61 -18.26
N GLY A 83 3.43 -22.43 -16.97
CA GLY A 83 4.76 -22.05 -16.53
C GLY A 83 5.17 -20.65 -17.04
N GLY A 84 4.17 -19.81 -17.29
CA GLY A 84 4.33 -18.48 -17.85
C GLY A 84 4.90 -17.47 -16.88
N ILE A 85 5.09 -16.24 -17.35
CA ILE A 85 5.73 -15.15 -16.60
C ILE A 85 4.74 -14.02 -16.38
N VAL A 86 4.74 -13.47 -15.16
CA VAL A 86 4.11 -12.20 -14.83
C VAL A 86 5.21 -11.21 -14.49
N TYR A 87 5.24 -10.06 -15.17
CA TYR A 87 6.13 -8.99 -14.75
C TYR A 87 5.39 -7.65 -14.67
N LEU A 88 5.88 -6.81 -13.74
CA LEU A 88 5.32 -5.51 -13.45
C LEU A 88 6.35 -4.44 -13.77
N THR A 89 5.88 -3.33 -14.33
CA THR A 89 6.69 -2.14 -14.56
C THR A 89 5.94 -0.95 -13.97
N PHE A 90 6.46 -0.38 -12.89
CA PHE A 90 5.79 0.76 -12.24
C PHE A 90 6.78 1.64 -11.47
N THR A 91 6.39 2.88 -11.26
CA THR A 91 6.99 3.75 -10.27
C THR A 91 6.14 3.70 -9.01
N PRO A 92 6.69 3.41 -7.81
CA PRO A 92 5.89 3.20 -6.61
C PRO A 92 5.37 4.52 -6.03
N GLU A 93 4.50 5.20 -6.77
CA GLU A 93 3.95 6.52 -6.42
C GLU A 93 2.94 6.47 -5.28
N GLN A 94 2.30 5.33 -5.07
CA GLN A 94 1.33 5.12 -4.00
C GLN A 94 1.99 4.75 -2.67
N GLY A 95 3.32 4.72 -2.62
CA GLY A 95 4.10 4.41 -1.43
C GLY A 95 4.22 2.91 -1.17
N MET A 96 4.08 2.51 0.10
CA MET A 96 4.29 1.13 0.56
C MET A 96 3.03 0.29 0.47
N THR A 97 2.51 0.09 -0.73
CA THR A 97 1.38 -0.81 -0.97
C THR A 97 1.74 -2.27 -0.70
N GLU A 98 0.74 -3.16 -0.66
CA GLU A 98 0.98 -4.59 -0.43
C GLU A 98 1.91 -5.21 -1.49
N ILE A 99 1.76 -4.82 -2.77
CA ILE A 99 2.64 -5.30 -3.84
C ILE A 99 4.07 -4.81 -3.64
N VAL A 100 4.25 -3.53 -3.32
CA VAL A 100 5.57 -2.95 -3.06
C VAL A 100 6.24 -3.65 -1.88
N LYS A 101 5.51 -3.89 -0.80
CA LYS A 101 6.01 -4.62 0.38
C LYS A 101 6.43 -6.05 0.04
N ASP A 102 5.62 -6.78 -0.73
CA ASP A 102 5.93 -8.15 -1.13
C ASP A 102 7.26 -8.23 -1.90
N PHE A 103 7.49 -7.30 -2.84
CA PHE A 103 8.71 -7.30 -3.64
C PHE A 103 9.93 -6.70 -2.95
N LEU A 104 9.76 -5.88 -1.90
CA LEU A 104 10.88 -5.31 -1.16
C LEU A 104 11.32 -6.15 0.04
N TYR A 105 10.35 -6.72 0.77
CA TYR A 105 10.62 -7.34 2.07
C TYR A 105 10.28 -8.82 2.15
N ASP A 106 9.48 -9.35 1.21
CA ASP A 106 8.98 -10.74 1.26
C ASP A 106 9.02 -11.41 -0.11
N ILE A 107 10.17 -11.28 -0.79
CA ILE A 107 10.39 -11.88 -2.11
C ILE A 107 10.25 -13.40 -2.00
N LYS A 108 9.30 -13.98 -2.74
CA LYS A 108 9.07 -15.41 -2.79
C LYS A 108 10.03 -16.12 -3.77
N PRO A 109 10.28 -17.41 -3.60
CA PRO A 109 11.02 -18.18 -4.60
C PRO A 109 10.44 -18.02 -6.00
N GLY A 110 11.29 -17.69 -6.98
CA GLY A 110 10.87 -17.43 -8.36
C GLY A 110 10.43 -15.99 -8.65
N GLN A 111 10.44 -15.11 -7.66
CA GLN A 111 10.26 -13.67 -7.86
C GLN A 111 11.60 -12.96 -7.88
N TYR A 112 11.70 -11.90 -8.68
CA TYR A 112 12.90 -11.06 -8.83
C TYR A 112 12.46 -9.59 -8.83
N LEU A 113 13.27 -8.74 -8.20
CA LEU A 113 13.13 -7.30 -8.22
C LEU A 113 14.29 -6.67 -8.96
N VAL A 114 13.99 -5.81 -9.91
CA VAL A 114 14.97 -4.95 -10.58
C VAL A 114 14.53 -3.51 -10.37
N THR A 115 15.40 -2.71 -9.78
CA THR A 115 15.20 -1.27 -9.62
C THR A 115 16.02 -0.52 -10.66
N ALA A 116 15.44 0.54 -11.23
CA ALA A 116 16.12 1.44 -12.13
C ALA A 116 16.12 2.86 -11.57
N SER A 117 17.23 3.55 -11.70
CA SER A 117 17.42 4.93 -11.30
C SER A 117 17.65 5.84 -12.52
N TRP A 118 17.76 7.12 -12.29
CA TRP A 118 18.17 8.04 -13.36
C TRP A 118 19.60 7.81 -13.86
N ASP A 119 20.44 7.11 -13.09
CA ASP A 119 21.78 6.75 -13.53
C ASP A 119 21.74 5.66 -14.60
N ASP A 120 20.68 4.82 -14.59
CA ASP A 120 20.40 3.79 -15.59
C ASP A 120 19.74 4.37 -16.86
N ALA A 121 19.48 5.69 -16.92
CA ALA A 121 18.81 6.37 -18.01
C ALA A 121 19.78 7.33 -18.77
N PRO A 122 20.74 6.82 -19.57
CA PRO A 122 21.75 7.64 -20.22
C PRO A 122 21.18 8.59 -21.30
N HIS A 123 19.95 8.36 -21.73
CA HIS A 123 19.23 9.22 -22.66
C HIS A 123 18.70 10.53 -22.03
N LEU A 124 18.65 10.62 -20.70
CA LEU A 124 18.29 11.83 -19.98
C LEU A 124 19.51 12.72 -19.80
N SER A 125 19.54 13.87 -20.49
CA SER A 125 20.64 14.82 -20.32
C SER A 125 20.61 15.47 -18.93
N PRO A 126 21.74 15.99 -18.42
CA PRO A 126 21.80 16.69 -17.14
C PRO A 126 20.80 17.84 -17.03
N GLU A 127 20.59 18.59 -18.11
CA GLU A 127 19.67 19.73 -18.16
C GLU A 127 18.22 19.26 -17.99
N VAL A 128 17.84 18.14 -18.64
CA VAL A 128 16.50 17.55 -18.48
C VAL A 128 16.28 17.04 -17.06
N LYS A 129 17.30 16.38 -16.47
CA LYS A 129 17.26 15.94 -15.07
C LYS A 129 17.05 17.12 -14.12
N GLU A 130 17.77 18.22 -14.31
CA GLU A 130 17.64 19.42 -13.49
C GLU A 130 16.25 20.08 -13.63
N GLN A 131 15.73 20.17 -14.87
CA GLN A 131 14.35 20.65 -15.10
C GLN A 131 13.30 19.81 -14.36
N LEU A 132 13.41 18.48 -14.44
CA LEU A 132 12.50 17.57 -13.76
C LEU A 132 12.58 17.70 -12.24
N LEU A 133 13.80 17.85 -11.69
CA LEU A 133 14.00 18.13 -10.26
C LEU A 133 13.32 19.42 -9.81
N GLY A 134 13.25 20.42 -10.68
CA GLY A 134 12.56 21.69 -10.38
C GLY A 134 11.04 21.54 -10.25
N VAL A 135 10.45 20.56 -10.92
CA VAL A 135 9.00 20.32 -10.94
C VAL A 135 8.53 19.43 -9.80
N TYR A 136 9.34 18.46 -9.40
CA TYR A 136 8.97 17.48 -8.38
C TYR A 136 9.07 18.02 -6.95
N SER A 137 8.13 17.63 -6.09
CA SER A 137 8.23 17.82 -4.65
C SER A 137 9.44 17.09 -4.06
N ALA A 138 9.88 17.47 -2.86
CA ALA A 138 11.03 16.83 -2.22
C ALA A 138 10.85 15.30 -2.01
N SER A 139 9.64 14.86 -1.73
CA SER A 139 9.30 13.44 -1.58
C SER A 139 9.32 12.69 -2.91
N GLU A 140 8.81 13.30 -3.98
CA GLU A 140 8.81 12.70 -5.32
C GLU A 140 10.22 12.61 -5.92
N ARG A 141 11.10 13.58 -5.62
CA ARG A 141 12.48 13.58 -6.12
C ARG A 141 13.22 12.30 -5.74
N ALA A 142 13.18 11.91 -4.47
CA ALA A 142 13.87 10.71 -3.99
C ALA A 142 13.38 9.47 -4.74
N MET A 143 12.08 9.31 -4.87
CA MET A 143 11.46 8.18 -5.55
C MET A 143 11.82 8.12 -7.04
N ARG A 144 11.64 9.24 -7.77
CA ARG A 144 11.87 9.27 -9.21
C ARG A 144 13.35 9.20 -9.58
N VAL A 145 14.25 9.72 -8.73
CA VAL A 145 15.70 9.65 -8.96
C VAL A 145 16.26 8.27 -8.66
N SER A 146 15.86 7.65 -7.54
CA SER A 146 16.43 6.39 -7.07
C SER A 146 15.60 5.15 -7.41
N GLY A 147 14.35 5.33 -7.89
CA GLY A 147 13.41 4.21 -8.11
C GLY A 147 12.95 3.55 -6.81
N GLN A 148 13.30 4.12 -5.65
CA GLN A 148 12.85 3.61 -4.36
C GLN A 148 11.47 4.16 -4.01
N PRO A 149 10.58 3.36 -3.40
CA PRO A 149 9.28 3.85 -2.97
C PRO A 149 9.44 5.08 -2.10
N SER A 150 8.78 6.17 -2.47
CA SER A 150 8.62 7.26 -1.53
C SER A 150 7.55 6.86 -0.52
N ILE A 151 7.65 7.41 0.65
CA ILE A 151 6.54 7.40 1.58
C ILE A 151 5.43 8.23 0.88
N GLY A 152 4.36 7.55 0.39
CA GLY A 152 3.39 8.08 -0.59
C GLY A 152 2.63 9.35 -0.16
N THR A 153 1.90 9.91 -1.10
CA THR A 153 0.89 10.96 -0.83
C THR A 153 -0.15 10.40 0.13
N GLY A 154 -0.31 11.03 1.29
CA GLY A 154 -1.20 10.54 2.37
C GLY A 154 -0.45 10.03 3.60
N VAL A 155 0.86 10.16 3.63
CA VAL A 155 1.66 9.85 4.81
C VAL A 155 1.39 10.90 5.88
N CYS A 156 1.01 10.44 7.05
CA CYS A 156 0.83 11.33 8.21
C CYS A 156 2.12 12.08 8.56
N PHE A 157 3.28 11.49 8.28
CA PHE A 157 4.59 12.07 8.56
C PHE A 157 5.44 12.10 7.27
N PRO A 158 5.48 13.22 6.52
CA PRO A 158 6.26 13.33 5.29
C PRO A 158 7.76 13.50 5.57
N VAL A 159 8.31 12.57 6.34
CA VAL A 159 9.73 12.54 6.73
C VAL A 159 10.33 11.23 6.24
N ALA A 160 11.55 11.26 5.72
CA ALA A 160 12.24 10.05 5.29
C ALA A 160 12.37 9.06 6.46
N GLU A 161 12.02 7.80 6.21
CA GLU A 161 12.04 6.72 7.22
C GLU A 161 13.38 6.62 7.94
N SER A 162 14.49 6.79 7.21
CA SER A 162 15.85 6.81 7.77
C SER A 162 16.09 7.90 8.82
N LYS A 163 15.20 8.90 8.92
CA LYS A 163 15.28 9.97 9.92
C LYS A 163 14.44 9.70 11.16
N ILE A 164 13.49 8.79 11.07
CA ILE A 164 12.54 8.46 12.14
C ILE A 164 12.72 7.05 12.69
N LEU A 165 13.36 6.14 11.93
CA LEU A 165 13.70 4.82 12.42
C LEU A 165 15.00 4.83 13.19
N LEU A 166 14.99 4.16 14.33
CA LEU A 166 16.22 3.84 15.07
C LEU A 166 16.84 2.57 14.50
N GLU A 167 18.14 2.59 14.22
CA GLU A 167 18.87 1.39 13.77
C GLU A 167 18.90 0.27 14.81
N LYS A 168 18.81 0.64 16.09
CA LYS A 168 18.80 -0.31 17.21
C LYS A 168 17.77 0.09 18.24
N ALA A 169 16.99 -0.88 18.68
CA ALA A 169 16.13 -0.72 19.85
C ALA A 169 16.98 -0.50 21.11
N PHE A 170 16.44 0.23 22.06
CA PHE A 170 17.03 0.45 23.36
C PHE A 170 16.03 0.15 24.49
N ASP A 171 16.53 -0.09 25.69
CA ASP A 171 15.66 -0.32 26.84
C ASP A 171 15.02 0.99 27.28
N ILE A 172 13.69 1.04 27.24
CA ILE A 172 12.93 2.22 27.63
C ILE A 172 12.97 2.37 29.15
N PRO A 173 13.49 3.50 29.70
CA PRO A 173 13.55 3.73 31.13
C PRO A 173 12.17 3.64 31.79
N GLU A 174 12.08 3.03 32.96
CA GLU A 174 10.80 2.82 33.66
C GLU A 174 10.09 4.14 34.03
N HIS A 175 10.85 5.21 34.27
CA HIS A 175 10.32 6.51 34.63
C HIS A 175 9.76 7.29 33.45
N TRP A 176 9.96 6.84 32.21
CA TRP A 176 9.36 7.50 31.05
C TRP A 176 7.87 7.22 30.99
N LYS A 177 7.10 8.29 30.73
CA LYS A 177 5.65 8.16 30.56
C LYS A 177 5.34 7.39 29.31
N ARG A 178 4.37 6.47 29.42
CA ARG A 178 3.89 5.63 28.31
C ARG A 178 2.40 5.86 28.12
N ILE A 179 1.95 5.74 26.89
CA ILE A 179 0.55 5.83 26.53
C ILE A 179 0.27 4.84 25.40
N ILE A 180 -0.92 4.28 25.37
CA ILE A 180 -1.40 3.40 24.31
C ILE A 180 -2.54 4.11 23.60
N GLY A 181 -2.39 4.40 22.32
CA GLY A 181 -3.46 4.88 21.45
C GLY A 181 -4.10 3.72 20.70
N ILE A 182 -5.43 3.74 20.57
CA ILE A 182 -6.12 2.77 19.73
C ILE A 182 -6.96 3.47 18.68
N ASP A 183 -7.08 2.84 17.52
CA ASP A 183 -8.01 3.19 16.45
C ASP A 183 -8.92 2.00 16.18
N LEU A 184 -10.24 2.27 16.14
CA LEU A 184 -11.26 1.23 16.03
C LEU A 184 -11.67 1.07 14.57
N GLY A 185 -11.39 -0.10 13.99
CA GLY A 185 -11.78 -0.45 12.64
C GLY A 185 -13.06 -1.28 12.58
N LEU A 186 -14.06 -0.82 11.82
CA LEU A 186 -15.22 -1.64 11.43
C LEU A 186 -14.93 -2.35 10.10
N ASP A 187 -14.56 -1.58 9.08
CA ASP A 187 -14.23 -2.06 7.74
C ASP A 187 -12.71 -2.06 7.45
N HIS A 188 -11.92 -1.54 8.37
CA HIS A 188 -10.46 -1.51 8.34
C HIS A 188 -9.88 -2.19 9.59
N PRO A 189 -8.57 -2.45 9.65
CA PRO A 189 -7.95 -3.06 10.84
C PRO A 189 -8.13 -2.19 12.09
N ASN A 190 -8.26 -2.84 13.25
CA ASN A 190 -8.00 -2.17 14.52
C ASN A 190 -6.51 -1.83 14.60
N GLY A 191 -6.18 -0.63 15.07
CA GLY A 191 -4.81 -0.17 15.26
C GLY A 191 -4.50 0.06 16.73
N ILE A 192 -3.31 -0.37 17.21
CA ILE A 192 -2.78 -0.03 18.52
C ILE A 192 -1.39 0.56 18.31
N ALA A 193 -1.12 1.71 18.90
CA ALA A 193 0.17 2.37 18.91
C ALA A 193 0.64 2.59 20.36
N CYS A 194 1.82 2.05 20.71
CA CYS A 194 2.41 2.22 22.02
C CYS A 194 3.51 3.28 21.96
N ILE A 195 3.32 4.38 22.65
CA ILE A 195 4.18 5.56 22.58
C ILE A 195 4.79 5.88 23.94
N THR A 196 6.04 6.31 23.94
CA THR A 196 6.73 6.82 25.13
C THR A 196 7.42 8.15 24.83
N HIS A 197 7.68 8.94 25.84
CA HIS A 197 8.28 10.26 25.75
C HIS A 197 9.56 10.36 26.57
N ASP A 198 10.65 10.75 25.92
CA ASP A 198 11.87 11.16 26.59
C ASP A 198 11.77 12.63 26.99
N PRO A 199 11.66 12.95 28.28
CA PRO A 199 11.53 14.34 28.73
C PRO A 199 12.81 15.15 28.63
N GLN A 200 13.97 14.52 28.39
CA GLN A 200 15.25 15.22 28.30
C GLN A 200 15.49 15.77 26.90
N THR A 201 15.12 15.00 25.87
CA THR A 201 15.30 15.39 24.47
C THR A 201 14.01 15.85 23.81
N ASP A 202 12.88 15.81 24.54
CA ASP A 202 11.52 16.03 24.02
C ASP A 202 11.20 15.17 22.78
N THR A 203 11.67 13.92 22.82
CA THR A 203 11.51 12.98 21.71
C THR A 203 10.44 11.95 22.02
N TRP A 204 9.56 11.73 21.06
CA TRP A 204 8.51 10.71 21.14
C TRP A 204 8.94 9.46 20.38
N TYR A 205 8.76 8.29 21.00
CA TYR A 205 9.10 7.01 20.42
C TYR A 205 7.87 6.14 20.30
N LEU A 206 7.57 5.66 19.07
CA LEU A 206 6.68 4.53 18.85
C LEU A 206 7.51 3.27 19.10
N TYR A 207 7.19 2.51 20.16
CA TYR A 207 8.01 1.37 20.56
C TYR A 207 7.34 0.01 20.33
N ASP A 208 6.04 0.01 20.05
CA ASP A 208 5.28 -1.20 19.74
C ASP A 208 4.00 -0.83 19.00
N GLU A 209 3.54 -1.71 18.11
CA GLU A 209 2.34 -1.53 17.32
C GLU A 209 1.56 -2.84 17.17
N TYR A 210 0.30 -2.74 16.74
CA TYR A 210 -0.53 -3.87 16.41
C TYR A 210 -1.60 -3.43 15.41
N SER A 211 -1.88 -4.28 14.42
CA SER A 211 -2.91 -4.00 13.42
C SER A 211 -3.53 -5.32 12.95
N GLU A 212 -4.83 -5.52 13.25
CA GLU A 212 -5.56 -6.73 12.85
C GLU A 212 -7.00 -6.43 12.45
N ARG A 213 -7.53 -7.22 11.51
CA ARG A 213 -8.91 -7.14 11.02
C ARG A 213 -9.80 -8.23 11.60
N GLY A 214 -11.09 -7.92 11.71
CA GLY A 214 -12.11 -8.93 12.04
C GLY A 214 -12.04 -9.46 13.46
N GLU A 215 -11.39 -8.73 14.37
CA GLU A 215 -11.30 -9.11 15.76
C GLU A 215 -12.59 -8.85 16.53
N THR A 216 -12.85 -9.70 17.51
CA THR A 216 -13.84 -9.41 18.55
C THR A 216 -13.28 -8.40 19.56
N LEU A 217 -14.17 -7.69 20.25
CA LEU A 217 -13.75 -6.78 21.31
C LEU A 217 -12.89 -7.46 22.40
N GLY A 218 -13.17 -8.72 22.69
CA GLY A 218 -12.37 -9.51 23.66
C GLY A 218 -10.94 -9.77 23.17
N MET A 219 -10.76 -10.03 21.87
CA MET A 219 -9.42 -10.22 21.27
C MET A 219 -8.62 -8.91 21.29
N LEU A 220 -9.25 -7.81 20.89
CA LEU A 220 -8.64 -6.48 20.96
C LEU A 220 -8.27 -6.11 22.41
N ALA A 221 -9.14 -6.36 23.38
CA ALA A 221 -8.84 -6.10 24.78
C ALA A 221 -7.66 -6.95 25.31
N GLN A 222 -7.54 -8.20 24.87
CA GLN A 222 -6.36 -9.04 25.18
C GLN A 222 -5.09 -8.51 24.56
N ALA A 223 -5.12 -8.07 23.29
CA ALA A 223 -3.99 -7.45 22.64
C ALA A 223 -3.51 -6.20 23.38
N ILE A 224 -4.44 -5.29 23.75
CA ILE A 224 -4.14 -4.09 24.52
C ILE A 224 -3.57 -4.46 25.90
N ARG A 225 -4.13 -5.48 26.57
CA ARG A 225 -3.65 -5.95 27.86
C ARG A 225 -2.23 -6.53 27.78
N GLY A 226 -1.94 -7.27 26.70
CA GLY A 226 -0.61 -7.82 26.43
C GLY A 226 0.47 -6.74 26.27
N LYS A 227 0.07 -5.55 25.80
CA LYS A 227 0.94 -4.36 25.69
C LYS A 227 0.98 -3.52 26.98
N GLY A 228 0.40 -3.99 28.06
CA GLY A 228 0.40 -3.32 29.37
C GLY A 228 -0.77 -2.38 29.60
N GLY A 229 -1.81 -2.41 28.79
CA GLY A 229 -2.95 -1.49 28.87
C GLY A 229 -3.80 -1.60 30.14
N HIS A 230 -3.50 -2.53 31.05
CA HIS A 230 -4.09 -2.58 32.39
C HIS A 230 -3.40 -1.61 33.39
N MET A 231 -2.19 -1.14 33.07
CA MET A 231 -1.40 -0.17 33.87
C MET A 231 -1.15 1.11 33.07
N ILE A 232 -0.75 0.97 31.81
CA ILE A 232 -0.47 2.09 30.92
C ILE A 232 -1.81 2.73 30.50
N PRO A 233 -1.94 4.07 30.55
CA PRO A 233 -3.13 4.76 30.09
C PRO A 233 -3.46 4.42 28.63
N VAL A 234 -4.72 4.09 28.36
CA VAL A 234 -5.24 3.78 27.03
C VAL A 234 -6.12 4.93 26.56
N VAL A 235 -5.80 5.50 25.41
CA VAL A 235 -6.54 6.56 24.74
C VAL A 235 -7.35 5.97 23.61
N VAL A 236 -8.62 6.37 23.54
CA VAL A 236 -9.56 5.90 22.52
C VAL A 236 -10.04 7.06 21.66
N PRO A 237 -10.46 6.80 20.40
CA PRO A 237 -11.02 7.82 19.54
C PRO A 237 -12.37 8.32 20.09
N HIS A 238 -12.78 9.49 19.64
CA HIS A 238 -13.98 10.14 20.12
C HIS A 238 -15.27 9.31 19.90
N ASP A 239 -15.34 8.49 18.87
CA ASP A 239 -16.49 7.62 18.60
C ASP A 239 -16.59 6.42 19.54
N ALA A 240 -15.52 6.03 20.23
CA ALA A 240 -15.59 5.06 21.32
C ALA A 240 -16.51 5.51 22.49
N PHE A 241 -16.84 6.80 22.56
CA PHE A 241 -17.79 7.36 23.54
C PHE A 241 -19.25 7.28 23.10
N LYS A 242 -19.51 6.88 21.86
CA LYS A 242 -20.85 6.57 21.36
C LYS A 242 -21.30 5.20 21.92
N ARG A 243 -22.61 4.99 21.99
CA ARG A 243 -23.16 3.68 22.35
C ARG A 243 -22.84 2.67 21.24
N ASP A 244 -22.46 1.47 21.65
CA ASP A 244 -22.23 0.41 20.69
C ASP A 244 -23.58 0.01 20.03
N GLY A 245 -23.54 -0.32 18.75
CA GLY A 245 -24.69 -0.79 18.00
C GLY A 245 -25.05 -2.26 18.29
N SER A 246 -24.34 -2.96 19.18
CA SER A 246 -24.51 -4.38 19.45
C SER A 246 -25.69 -4.70 20.38
N GLY A 247 -26.42 -3.68 20.85
CA GLY A 247 -27.55 -3.84 21.73
C GLY A 247 -27.21 -3.91 23.23
N SER A 248 -25.96 -3.82 23.62
CA SER A 248 -25.53 -3.77 25.03
C SER A 248 -25.95 -2.46 25.72
N GLY A 249 -26.15 -1.40 24.95
CA GLY A 249 -26.45 -0.06 25.42
C GLY A 249 -25.27 0.66 26.10
N LYS A 250 -24.12 0.00 26.24
CA LYS A 250 -22.90 0.56 26.81
C LYS A 250 -22.10 1.30 25.74
N ARG A 251 -21.24 2.24 26.15
CA ARG A 251 -20.25 2.86 25.29
C ARG A 251 -19.09 1.90 25.12
N PHE A 252 -18.36 2.00 23.98
CA PHE A 252 -17.22 1.14 23.72
C PHE A 252 -16.12 1.33 24.79
N VAL A 253 -15.89 2.56 25.23
CA VAL A 253 -14.97 2.90 26.32
C VAL A 253 -15.30 2.17 27.63
N ASP A 254 -16.59 2.04 27.96
CA ASP A 254 -17.03 1.34 29.15
C ASP A 254 -16.77 -0.18 29.06
N LEU A 255 -16.98 -0.75 27.87
CA LEU A 255 -16.71 -2.16 27.61
C LEU A 255 -15.22 -2.49 27.75
N LEU A 256 -14.32 -1.64 27.22
CA LEU A 256 -12.87 -1.81 27.41
C LEU A 256 -12.48 -1.71 28.89
N THR A 257 -13.11 -0.82 29.63
CA THR A 257 -12.91 -0.69 31.10
C THR A 257 -13.37 -1.95 31.83
N ASP A 258 -14.47 -2.56 31.43
CA ASP A 258 -14.97 -3.83 31.99
C ASP A 258 -13.97 -4.99 31.76
N TYR A 259 -13.16 -4.95 30.69
CA TYR A 259 -12.05 -5.87 30.47
C TYR A 259 -10.82 -5.57 31.34
N GLY A 260 -10.90 -4.59 32.25
CA GLY A 260 -9.82 -4.22 33.17
C GLY A 260 -8.69 -3.42 32.55
N LEU A 261 -8.98 -2.66 31.50
CA LEU A 261 -8.03 -1.76 30.88
C LEU A 261 -8.09 -0.36 31.53
N ASN A 262 -6.95 0.31 31.59
CA ASN A 262 -6.82 1.66 32.15
C ASN A 262 -7.19 2.73 31.10
N VAL A 263 -8.47 2.78 30.73
CA VAL A 263 -8.96 3.65 29.66
C VAL A 263 -9.19 5.06 30.17
N ILE A 264 -8.61 6.06 29.50
CA ILE A 264 -8.83 7.48 29.79
C ILE A 264 -10.28 7.85 29.37
N GLN A 265 -11.04 8.45 30.30
CA GLN A 265 -12.44 8.82 30.10
C GLN A 265 -12.63 10.20 29.44
N GLU A 266 -11.60 10.69 28.75
CA GLU A 266 -11.62 11.96 28.02
C GLU A 266 -11.48 11.69 26.52
N SER A 267 -12.31 12.34 25.70
CA SER A 267 -12.18 12.24 24.26
C SER A 267 -11.27 13.36 23.75
N PHE A 268 -10.41 13.00 22.81
CA PHE A 268 -9.61 13.96 22.06
C PHE A 268 -10.28 14.18 20.70
N SER A 269 -10.44 15.44 20.31
CA SER A 269 -10.91 15.81 18.98
C SER A 269 -9.71 16.23 18.13
N ASN A 270 -9.70 15.80 16.88
CA ASN A 270 -8.74 16.33 15.92
C ASN A 270 -8.98 17.83 15.72
N PRO A 271 -7.94 18.65 15.57
CA PRO A 271 -8.11 20.03 15.17
C PRO A 271 -8.81 20.05 13.81
N PRO A 272 -9.66 21.07 13.55
CA PRO A 272 -10.32 21.18 12.26
C PRO A 272 -9.28 21.27 11.13
N GLY A 273 -9.50 20.50 10.05
CA GLY A 273 -8.66 20.56 8.86
C GLY A 273 -8.69 21.94 8.20
N PRO A 274 -7.86 22.18 7.19
CA PRO A 274 -7.80 23.46 6.46
C PRO A 274 -9.14 23.88 5.84
N ASP A 275 -10.04 22.93 5.62
CA ASP A 275 -11.41 23.11 5.10
C ASP A 275 -12.46 23.38 6.22
N GLY A 276 -12.03 23.46 7.48
CA GLY A 276 -12.89 23.68 8.63
C GLY A 276 -13.75 22.48 9.03
N LYS A 277 -13.55 21.31 8.42
CA LYS A 277 -14.21 20.07 8.79
C LYS A 277 -13.34 19.29 9.76
N ASN A 278 -13.96 18.74 10.79
CA ASN A 278 -13.29 17.79 11.69
C ASN A 278 -13.03 16.48 10.90
N GLY A 279 -11.80 16.06 10.86
CA GLY A 279 -11.40 14.79 10.28
C GLY A 279 -11.87 13.60 11.12
#